data_8535bfb961a31cf3ecbab8276dfd15d1
#
_entry.id   8535bfb961a31cf3ecbab8276dfd15d1
#
_cell.length_a   1.000
_cell.length_b   1.000
_cell.length_c   1.000
_cell.angle_alpha   90.00
_cell.angle_beta   90.00
_cell.angle_gamma   90.00
#
_symmetry.space_group_name_H-M   'P 1'
#
loop_
_entity.id
_entity.type
_entity.pdbx_description
1 polymer ?
#
loop_
_entity_poly.entity_id
_entity_poly.type
_entity_poly.pdbx_seq_one_letter_code
_entity_poly.pdbx_strand_id
1 'polypeptide(L)'
;MNLKMTAFKVFGHELKFKGIIDAISPLLGAIVILFVGYILTALLSKIITRAMTKANLDVSLIKFIKKVIKISCYIIVIISALSSLGVSTTGIVAAFSAAGVAIALALKDSLSNIAGGIILLVAPRFSTGDYIKESEYEGTVISVDLMHTTIRTFDNLQVAVPNGLLMNNQIVNYSREATRRIDLTFPISYENDPQIAIDAALKAANAHPLVLKDPEPFARISQYDASSVNIALRVWTESNNFHPVRYDLLENVKKEFDLNNIKIPFNQLDVHISKDDDK
;
A
#
# COMPACT_ATOMS: atom_id res chain seq x y z
N MET A 1 31.60 -25.17 55.31
CA MET A 1 32.93 -24.67 55.71
C MET A 1 32.82 -23.17 55.92
N ASN A 2 32.61 -22.75 57.21
CA ASN A 2 32.38 -21.36 57.60
C ASN A 2 33.72 -20.59 57.63
N LEU A 3 34.04 -19.82 56.60
CA LEU A 3 35.11 -18.84 56.62
C LEU A 3 34.65 -17.65 57.49
N LYS A 4 35.04 -17.63 58.77
CA LYS A 4 35.00 -16.44 59.65
C LYS A 4 36.02 -15.45 59.06
N MET A 5 35.55 -14.47 58.32
CA MET A 5 36.37 -13.31 57.88
C MET A 5 36.66 -12.43 59.10
N THR A 6 37.89 -12.45 59.49
CA THR A 6 38.45 -11.68 60.64
C THR A 6 38.47 -10.18 60.30
N ALA A 7 37.90 -9.35 61.18
CA ALA A 7 38.02 -7.91 61.11
C ALA A 7 39.49 -7.51 61.52
N PHE A 8 40.18 -6.76 60.66
CA PHE A 8 41.51 -6.19 60.98
C PHE A 8 41.34 -4.78 61.53
N LYS A 9 41.80 -4.55 62.75
CA LYS A 9 41.84 -3.19 63.37
C LYS A 9 43.05 -2.45 62.85
N VAL A 10 42.89 -1.38 62.09
CA VAL A 10 43.95 -0.41 61.79
C VAL A 10 43.47 0.96 62.25
N PHE A 11 44.30 1.60 63.20
CA PHE A 11 44.04 2.93 63.74
C PHE A 11 42.68 3.14 64.43
N GLY A 12 42.23 2.17 65.26
CA GLY A 12 41.03 2.36 66.11
C GLY A 12 39.68 2.24 65.43
N HIS A 13 39.61 2.08 64.11
CA HIS A 13 38.40 1.82 63.34
C HIS A 13 38.28 0.35 62.86
N GLU A 14 37.19 -0.31 63.24
CA GLU A 14 36.86 -1.64 62.66
C GLU A 14 36.47 -1.47 61.22
N LEU A 15 37.43 -1.68 60.33
CA LEU A 15 37.13 -1.83 58.88
C LEU A 15 36.45 -3.18 58.67
N LYS A 16 35.13 -3.19 58.64
CA LYS A 16 34.37 -4.38 58.26
C LYS A 16 34.65 -4.63 56.76
N PHE A 17 35.51 -5.61 56.46
CA PHE A 17 35.83 -6.05 55.07
C PHE A 17 34.57 -6.22 54.20
N LYS A 18 33.47 -6.63 54.84
CA LYS A 18 32.15 -6.73 54.18
C LYS A 18 31.63 -5.38 53.69
N GLY A 19 31.80 -4.27 54.43
CA GLY A 19 31.37 -2.94 53.98
C GLY A 19 32.21 -2.38 52.84
N ILE A 20 33.49 -2.75 52.75
CA ILE A 20 34.35 -2.35 51.62
C ILE A 20 33.97 -3.15 50.37
N ILE A 21 33.70 -4.46 50.49
CA ILE A 21 33.23 -5.30 49.37
C ILE A 21 31.85 -4.85 48.91
N ASP A 22 30.93 -4.52 49.78
CA ASP A 22 29.60 -4.04 49.46
C ASP A 22 29.63 -2.65 48.77
N ALA A 23 30.62 -1.80 49.06
CA ALA A 23 30.81 -0.51 48.40
C ALA A 23 31.53 -0.62 47.05
N ILE A 24 32.43 -1.60 46.86
CA ILE A 24 33.20 -1.78 45.62
C ILE A 24 32.42 -2.59 44.61
N SER A 25 31.56 -3.52 45.03
CA SER A 25 30.80 -4.42 44.18
C SER A 25 29.96 -3.70 43.08
N PRO A 26 29.18 -2.63 43.41
CA PRO A 26 28.44 -1.87 42.39
C PRO A 26 29.36 -1.18 41.38
N LEU A 27 30.50 -0.67 41.84
CA LEU A 27 31.47 0.02 40.99
C LEU A 27 32.14 -0.95 40.01
N LEU A 28 32.54 -2.15 40.46
CA LEU A 28 33.05 -3.19 39.59
C LEU A 28 31.98 -3.66 38.59
N GLY A 29 30.74 -3.80 39.03
CA GLY A 29 29.60 -4.13 38.16
C GLY A 29 29.42 -3.08 37.03
N ALA A 30 29.43 -1.80 37.36
CA ALA A 30 29.32 -0.71 36.41
C ALA A 30 30.49 -0.71 35.40
N ILE A 31 31.72 -0.93 35.85
CA ILE A 31 32.91 -1.00 34.97
C ILE A 31 32.79 -2.18 34.02
N VAL A 32 32.38 -3.34 34.51
CA VAL A 32 32.17 -4.53 33.66
C VAL A 32 31.09 -4.26 32.61
N ILE A 33 29.96 -3.65 32.99
CA ILE A 33 28.86 -3.29 32.06
C ILE A 33 29.37 -2.32 30.99
N LEU A 34 30.13 -1.29 31.35
CA LEU A 34 30.69 -0.33 30.40
C LEU A 34 31.68 -1.01 29.44
N PHE A 35 32.56 -1.87 29.94
CA PHE A 35 33.56 -2.58 29.13
C PHE A 35 32.90 -3.58 28.17
N VAL A 36 32.02 -4.43 28.68
CA VAL A 36 31.28 -5.40 27.84
C VAL A 36 30.37 -4.68 26.86
N GLY A 37 29.67 -3.63 27.31
CA GLY A 37 28.81 -2.82 26.47
C GLY A 37 29.56 -2.13 25.31
N TYR A 38 30.77 -1.62 25.58
CA TYR A 38 31.64 -1.07 24.53
C TYR A 38 32.04 -2.12 23.49
N ILE A 39 32.46 -3.32 23.94
CA ILE A 39 32.82 -4.43 23.02
C ILE A 39 31.62 -4.87 22.19
N LEU A 40 30.45 -5.06 22.83
CA LEU A 40 29.22 -5.45 22.13
C LEU A 40 28.79 -4.41 21.11
N THR A 41 28.85 -3.12 21.47
CA THR A 41 28.54 -2.01 20.56
C THR A 41 29.50 -1.99 19.35
N ALA A 42 30.80 -2.19 19.58
CA ALA A 42 31.80 -2.24 18.53
C ALA A 42 31.58 -3.44 17.59
N LEU A 43 31.28 -4.61 18.16
CA LEU A 43 31.00 -5.84 17.41
C LEU A 43 29.74 -5.71 16.56
N LEU A 44 28.62 -5.28 17.17
CA LEU A 44 27.35 -5.06 16.47
C LEU A 44 27.50 -4.04 15.34
N SER A 45 28.13 -2.90 15.62
CA SER A 45 28.42 -1.87 14.62
C SER A 45 29.28 -2.41 13.46
N LYS A 46 30.25 -3.29 13.72
CA LYS A 46 31.10 -3.91 12.70
C LYS A 46 30.31 -4.91 11.83
N ILE A 47 29.48 -5.75 12.46
CA ILE A 47 28.65 -6.73 11.75
C ILE A 47 27.68 -6.01 10.79
N ILE A 48 26.92 -5.03 11.31
CA ILE A 48 25.94 -4.28 10.52
C ILE A 48 26.65 -3.51 9.38
N THR A 49 27.76 -2.82 9.68
CA THR A 49 28.52 -2.11 8.64
C THR A 49 28.97 -3.06 7.53
N ARG A 50 29.48 -4.26 7.88
CA ARG A 50 29.91 -5.26 6.88
C ARG A 50 28.74 -5.75 6.03
N ALA A 51 27.59 -6.05 6.63
CA ALA A 51 26.41 -6.48 5.92
C ALA A 51 25.92 -5.40 4.92
N MET A 52 25.87 -4.14 5.36
CA MET A 52 25.46 -3.01 4.51
C MET A 52 26.46 -2.73 3.38
N THR A 53 27.77 -2.83 3.64
CA THR A 53 28.80 -2.68 2.59
C THR A 53 28.70 -3.80 1.56
N LYS A 54 28.44 -5.04 2.01
CA LYS A 54 28.23 -6.19 1.10
C LYS A 54 26.97 -6.03 0.23
N ALA A 55 25.95 -5.33 0.74
CA ALA A 55 24.73 -5.00 0.01
C ALA A 55 24.88 -3.78 -0.91
N ASN A 56 26.08 -3.22 -1.09
CA ASN A 56 26.41 -2.05 -1.94
C ASN A 56 25.56 -0.81 -1.61
N LEU A 57 25.19 -0.61 -0.33
CA LEU A 57 24.44 0.58 0.08
C LEU A 57 25.35 1.82 0.07
N ASP A 58 24.69 3.00 -0.08
CA ASP A 58 25.40 4.28 -0.09
C ASP A 58 26.23 4.51 1.18
N VAL A 59 27.43 5.06 1.02
CA VAL A 59 28.39 5.28 2.11
C VAL A 59 27.83 6.23 3.16
N SER A 60 27.04 7.22 2.77
CA SER A 60 26.43 8.19 3.68
C SER A 60 25.36 7.53 4.55
N LEU A 61 24.57 6.65 3.96
CA LEU A 61 23.56 5.84 4.67
C LEU A 61 24.22 4.91 5.69
N ILE A 62 25.30 4.23 5.30
CA ILE A 62 26.08 3.35 6.20
C ILE A 62 26.61 4.14 7.40
N LYS A 63 27.20 5.32 7.17
CA LYS A 63 27.72 6.19 8.24
C LYS A 63 26.61 6.65 9.17
N PHE A 64 25.47 7.04 8.64
CA PHE A 64 24.30 7.47 9.42
C PHE A 64 23.78 6.36 10.33
N ILE A 65 23.47 5.18 9.76
CA ILE A 65 22.96 4.03 10.50
C ILE A 65 23.95 3.58 11.58
N LYS A 66 25.24 3.52 11.24
CA LYS A 66 26.29 3.21 12.21
C LYS A 66 26.30 4.18 13.40
N LYS A 67 26.11 5.49 13.14
CA LYS A 67 26.04 6.52 14.19
C LYS A 67 24.81 6.33 15.07
N VAL A 68 23.64 6.10 14.48
CA VAL A 68 22.38 5.86 15.22
C VAL A 68 22.51 4.64 16.12
N ILE A 69 23.00 3.50 15.60
CA ILE A 69 23.19 2.28 16.38
C ILE A 69 24.14 2.51 17.54
N LYS A 70 25.29 3.15 17.30
CA LYS A 70 26.26 3.43 18.37
C LYS A 70 25.66 4.29 19.48
N ILE A 71 24.94 5.36 19.12
CA ILE A 71 24.30 6.25 20.11
C ILE A 71 23.28 5.47 20.93
N SER A 72 22.39 4.70 20.28
CA SER A 72 21.36 3.90 20.96
C SER A 72 21.98 2.87 21.90
N CYS A 73 23.02 2.14 21.46
CA CYS A 73 23.71 1.18 22.31
C CYS A 73 24.38 1.86 23.51
N TYR A 74 25.07 2.99 23.32
CA TYR A 74 25.73 3.70 24.43
C TYR A 74 24.72 4.24 25.44
N ILE A 75 23.56 4.73 25.02
CA ILE A 75 22.49 5.13 25.92
C ILE A 75 22.06 3.96 26.82
N ILE A 76 21.84 2.78 26.22
CA ILE A 76 21.46 1.57 26.99
C ILE A 76 22.57 1.19 27.99
N VAL A 77 23.83 1.15 27.53
CA VAL A 77 24.98 0.78 28.34
C VAL A 77 25.16 1.74 29.51
N ILE A 78 25.04 3.07 29.29
CA ILE A 78 25.16 4.08 30.33
C ILE A 78 24.04 3.95 31.39
N ILE A 79 22.78 3.78 30.90
CA ILE A 79 21.64 3.60 31.84
C ILE A 79 21.82 2.33 32.67
N SER A 80 22.28 1.23 32.06
CA SER A 80 22.56 -0.02 32.79
C SER A 80 23.69 0.13 33.83
N ALA A 81 24.75 0.88 33.49
CA ALA A 81 25.84 1.16 34.43
C ALA A 81 25.38 2.04 35.61
N LEU A 82 24.57 3.08 35.34
CA LEU A 82 23.99 3.92 36.40
C LEU A 82 23.07 3.11 37.34
N SER A 83 22.25 2.21 36.75
CA SER A 83 21.41 1.32 37.54
C SER A 83 22.23 0.39 38.44
N SER A 84 23.38 -0.12 37.97
CA SER A 84 24.30 -0.96 38.76
C SER A 84 24.92 -0.21 39.93
N LEU A 85 25.06 1.13 39.80
CA LEU A 85 25.55 2.02 40.88
C LEU A 85 24.44 2.38 41.88
N GLY A 86 23.22 1.85 41.73
CA GLY A 86 22.09 2.16 42.62
C GLY A 86 21.39 3.49 42.28
N VAL A 87 21.76 4.16 41.19
CA VAL A 87 21.10 5.40 40.75
C VAL A 87 19.73 5.03 40.16
N SER A 88 18.68 5.72 40.62
CA SER A 88 17.34 5.52 40.04
C SER A 88 17.31 5.98 38.57
N THR A 89 17.19 5.04 37.69
CA THR A 89 17.13 5.28 36.22
C THR A 89 15.70 5.37 35.69
N THR A 90 14.68 5.20 36.54
CA THR A 90 13.26 5.14 36.15
C THR A 90 12.84 6.39 35.37
N GLY A 91 13.18 7.60 35.84
CA GLY A 91 12.85 8.84 35.13
C GLY A 91 13.55 8.96 33.77
N ILE A 92 14.80 8.50 33.68
CA ILE A 92 15.58 8.52 32.44
C ILE A 92 14.95 7.54 31.43
N VAL A 93 14.65 6.31 31.85
CA VAL A 93 13.98 5.29 31.00
C VAL A 93 12.62 5.78 30.56
N ALA A 94 11.82 6.39 31.44
CA ALA A 94 10.53 6.95 31.08
C ALA A 94 10.64 8.05 30.00
N ALA A 95 11.62 8.97 30.16
CA ALA A 95 11.85 10.03 29.17
C ALA A 95 12.28 9.47 27.80
N PHE A 96 13.21 8.51 27.76
CA PHE A 96 13.62 7.86 26.51
C PHE A 96 12.49 7.03 25.89
N SER A 97 11.66 6.38 26.70
CA SER A 97 10.48 5.64 26.23
C SER A 97 9.47 6.58 25.57
N ALA A 98 9.17 7.73 26.20
CA ALA A 98 8.28 8.75 25.62
C ALA A 98 8.84 9.31 24.30
N ALA A 99 10.14 9.63 24.25
CA ALA A 99 10.82 10.07 23.04
C ALA A 99 10.77 8.98 21.93
N GLY A 100 10.97 7.71 22.30
CA GLY A 100 10.88 6.58 21.40
C GLY A 100 9.50 6.43 20.77
N VAL A 101 8.43 6.57 21.56
CA VAL A 101 7.05 6.57 21.07
C VAL A 101 6.80 7.74 20.11
N ALA A 102 7.27 8.94 20.46
CA ALA A 102 7.13 10.11 19.59
C ALA A 102 7.83 9.91 18.23
N ILE A 103 9.05 9.35 18.23
CA ILE A 103 9.78 9.02 17.00
C ILE A 103 9.05 7.93 16.21
N ALA A 104 8.55 6.88 16.87
CA ALA A 104 7.82 5.80 16.21
C ALA A 104 6.54 6.32 15.53
N LEU A 105 5.81 7.25 16.17
CA LEU A 105 4.64 7.90 15.58
C LEU A 105 5.02 8.79 14.40
N ALA A 106 6.12 9.53 14.50
CA ALA A 106 6.62 10.36 13.39
C ALA A 106 7.05 9.53 12.16
N LEU A 107 7.55 8.31 12.37
CA LEU A 107 8.00 7.41 11.30
C LEU A 107 6.95 6.38 10.86
N LYS A 108 5.75 6.41 11.44
CA LYS A 108 4.69 5.41 11.20
C LYS A 108 4.42 5.17 9.73
N ASP A 109 4.25 6.25 8.95
CA ASP A 109 3.89 6.14 7.54
C ASP A 109 5.06 5.59 6.70
N SER A 110 6.29 5.98 7.01
CA SER A 110 7.48 5.44 6.35
C SER A 110 7.65 3.94 6.62
N LEU A 111 7.43 3.51 7.87
CA LEU A 111 7.47 2.10 8.25
C LEU A 111 6.33 1.31 7.59
N SER A 112 5.13 1.90 7.50
CA SER A 112 3.98 1.30 6.79
C SER A 112 4.30 1.08 5.32
N ASN A 113 4.95 2.05 4.65
CA ASN A 113 5.34 1.92 3.25
C ASN A 113 6.39 0.82 3.03
N ILE A 114 7.39 0.73 3.91
CA ILE A 114 8.41 -0.33 3.85
C ILE A 114 7.76 -1.71 4.06
N ALA A 115 6.91 -1.85 5.08
CA ALA A 115 6.19 -3.09 5.35
C ALA A 115 5.30 -3.48 4.17
N GLY A 116 4.57 -2.50 3.59
CA GLY A 116 3.77 -2.67 2.38
C GLY A 116 4.60 -3.17 1.20
N GLY A 117 5.76 -2.55 0.94
CA GLY A 117 6.67 -2.97 -0.13
C GLY A 117 7.18 -4.39 0.04
N ILE A 118 7.60 -4.78 1.25
CA ILE A 118 8.03 -6.15 1.54
C ILE A 118 6.90 -7.15 1.28
N ILE A 119 5.67 -6.85 1.73
CA ILE A 119 4.52 -7.73 1.54
C ILE A 119 4.18 -7.85 0.05
N LEU A 120 4.18 -6.74 -0.71
CA LEU A 120 3.93 -6.75 -2.15
C LEU A 120 4.97 -7.57 -2.93
N LEU A 121 6.23 -7.58 -2.47
CA LEU A 121 7.30 -8.37 -3.10
C LEU A 121 7.21 -9.87 -2.74
N VAL A 122 6.76 -10.22 -1.53
CA VAL A 122 6.66 -11.61 -1.06
C VAL A 122 5.33 -12.25 -1.47
N ALA A 123 4.23 -11.52 -1.38
CA ALA A 123 2.88 -11.97 -1.71
C ALA A 123 2.20 -10.94 -2.65
N PRO A 124 2.55 -10.92 -3.94
CA PRO A 124 2.11 -9.89 -4.87
C PRO A 124 0.61 -9.96 -5.12
N ARG A 125 -0.08 -8.82 -4.94
CA ARG A 125 -1.48 -8.63 -5.36
C ARG A 125 -1.57 -8.25 -6.84
N PHE A 126 -0.50 -7.70 -7.37
CA PHE A 126 -0.29 -7.34 -8.77
C PHE A 126 1.20 -7.51 -9.12
N SER A 127 1.50 -7.60 -10.40
CA SER A 127 2.86 -7.76 -10.94
C SER A 127 3.26 -6.55 -11.79
N THR A 128 4.55 -6.40 -12.05
CA THR A 128 5.03 -5.45 -13.05
C THR A 128 4.43 -5.78 -14.41
N GLY A 129 3.85 -4.79 -15.07
CA GLY A 129 3.10 -4.94 -16.31
C GLY A 129 1.59 -4.99 -16.14
N ASP A 130 1.06 -5.25 -14.94
CA ASP A 130 -0.37 -5.23 -14.69
C ASP A 130 -0.93 -3.81 -14.77
N TYR A 131 -2.12 -3.67 -15.34
CA TYR A 131 -2.90 -2.44 -15.32
C TYR A 131 -3.82 -2.48 -14.10
N ILE A 132 -3.59 -1.55 -13.17
CA ILE A 132 -4.30 -1.50 -11.89
C ILE A 132 -4.94 -0.13 -11.65
N LYS A 133 -5.96 -0.14 -10.80
CA LYS A 133 -6.58 1.07 -10.27
C LYS A 133 -6.67 1.01 -8.75
N GLU A 134 -6.20 2.05 -8.10
CA GLU A 134 -6.34 2.32 -6.68
C GLU A 134 -6.84 3.75 -6.52
N SER A 135 -8.07 3.92 -6.03
CA SER A 135 -8.72 5.25 -5.84
C SER A 135 -8.56 6.18 -7.06
N GLU A 136 -7.68 7.18 -6.98
CA GLU A 136 -7.40 8.16 -8.04
C GLU A 136 -6.27 7.71 -8.98
N TYR A 137 -5.48 6.71 -8.59
CA TYR A 137 -4.32 6.27 -9.36
C TYR A 137 -4.70 5.07 -10.24
N GLU A 138 -4.56 5.25 -11.55
CA GLU A 138 -4.86 4.22 -12.55
C GLU A 138 -3.75 4.16 -13.59
N GLY A 139 -3.23 2.95 -13.86
CA GLY A 139 -2.17 2.78 -14.85
C GLY A 139 -1.45 1.44 -14.77
N THR A 140 -0.42 1.29 -15.61
CA THR A 140 0.43 0.10 -15.67
C THR A 140 1.55 0.18 -14.64
N VAL A 141 1.73 -0.86 -13.86
CA VAL A 141 2.82 -1.00 -12.88
C VAL A 141 4.16 -1.12 -13.61
N ILE A 142 5.08 -0.20 -13.33
CA ILE A 142 6.44 -0.18 -13.89
C ILE A 142 7.43 -0.88 -12.97
N SER A 143 7.41 -0.54 -11.67
CA SER A 143 8.27 -1.15 -10.66
C SER A 143 7.60 -1.13 -9.30
N VAL A 144 7.97 -2.11 -8.47
CA VAL A 144 7.63 -2.15 -7.04
C VAL A 144 8.94 -2.00 -6.29
N ASP A 145 9.13 -0.83 -5.67
CA ASP A 145 10.29 -0.51 -4.85
C ASP A 145 9.97 -0.69 -3.36
N LEU A 146 10.95 -0.49 -2.49
CA LEU A 146 10.78 -0.73 -1.05
C LEU A 146 9.70 0.16 -0.40
N MET A 147 9.57 1.42 -0.82
CA MET A 147 8.66 2.38 -0.19
C MET A 147 7.49 2.77 -1.08
N HIS A 148 7.62 2.67 -2.39
CA HIS A 148 6.62 3.09 -3.36
C HIS A 148 6.59 2.14 -4.56
N THR A 149 5.45 2.11 -5.23
CA THR A 149 5.24 1.46 -6.52
C THR A 149 5.09 2.53 -7.58
N THR A 150 5.84 2.42 -8.67
CA THR A 150 5.73 3.35 -9.81
C THR A 150 4.70 2.82 -10.79
N ILE A 151 3.72 3.66 -11.11
CA ILE A 151 2.64 3.38 -12.07
C ILE A 151 2.79 4.36 -13.24
N ARG A 152 2.60 3.89 -14.47
CA ARG A 152 2.50 4.72 -15.67
C ARG A 152 1.05 4.84 -16.09
N THR A 153 0.51 6.06 -16.07
CA THR A 153 -0.85 6.36 -16.49
C THR A 153 -1.05 6.21 -18.00
N PHE A 154 -2.31 6.23 -18.43
CA PHE A 154 -2.65 6.08 -19.86
C PHE A 154 -2.10 7.24 -20.72
N ASP A 155 -1.97 8.44 -20.17
CA ASP A 155 -1.35 9.63 -20.78
C ASP A 155 0.17 9.69 -20.62
N ASN A 156 0.80 8.55 -20.25
CA ASN A 156 2.25 8.35 -20.16
C ASN A 156 2.95 9.18 -19.04
N LEU A 157 2.23 9.51 -17.97
CA LEU A 157 2.82 10.09 -16.77
C LEU A 157 3.26 9.00 -15.80
N GLN A 158 4.31 9.27 -15.02
CA GLN A 158 4.74 8.37 -13.95
C GLN A 158 4.26 8.89 -12.61
N VAL A 159 3.59 8.04 -11.86
CA VAL A 159 3.09 8.32 -10.51
C VAL A 159 3.73 7.34 -9.53
N ALA A 160 4.41 7.88 -8.51
CA ALA A 160 4.95 7.08 -7.42
C ALA A 160 3.91 6.99 -6.29
N VAL A 161 3.29 5.82 -6.14
CA VAL A 161 2.26 5.56 -5.14
C VAL A 161 2.88 4.89 -3.91
N PRO A 162 2.71 5.42 -2.70
CA PRO A 162 3.22 4.81 -1.48
C PRO A 162 2.67 3.39 -1.28
N ASN A 163 3.55 2.43 -0.97
CA ASN A 163 3.15 1.02 -0.84
C ASN A 163 2.15 0.78 0.30
N GLY A 164 2.20 1.59 1.36
CA GLY A 164 1.24 1.53 2.45
C GLY A 164 -0.21 1.81 2.00
N LEU A 165 -0.42 2.72 1.04
CA LEU A 165 -1.73 2.97 0.44
C LEU A 165 -2.20 1.76 -0.36
N LEU A 166 -1.34 1.20 -1.22
CA LEU A 166 -1.66 0.02 -2.03
C LEU A 166 -1.97 -1.22 -1.20
N MET A 167 -1.39 -1.33 0.00
CA MET A 167 -1.65 -2.44 0.91
C MET A 167 -2.94 -2.28 1.71
N ASN A 168 -3.29 -1.06 2.09
CA ASN A 168 -4.42 -0.78 2.97
C ASN A 168 -5.73 -0.56 2.21
N ASN A 169 -5.66 -0.21 0.93
CA ASN A 169 -6.82 0.11 0.10
C ASN A 169 -7.19 -1.05 -0.84
N GLN A 170 -8.36 -0.91 -1.47
CA GLN A 170 -8.82 -1.84 -2.49
C GLN A 170 -8.09 -1.57 -3.81
N ILE A 171 -7.59 -2.61 -4.43
CA ILE A 171 -6.96 -2.55 -5.75
C ILE A 171 -7.82 -3.32 -6.73
N VAL A 172 -8.17 -2.67 -7.83
CA VAL A 172 -8.76 -3.33 -9.00
C VAL A 172 -7.63 -3.67 -9.98
N ASN A 173 -7.41 -4.96 -10.21
CA ASN A 173 -6.44 -5.42 -11.21
C ASN A 173 -7.19 -5.82 -12.48
N TYR A 174 -6.97 -5.07 -13.55
CA TYR A 174 -7.63 -5.30 -14.84
C TYR A 174 -6.91 -6.30 -15.73
N SER A 175 -5.68 -6.68 -15.41
CA SER A 175 -4.83 -7.55 -16.22
C SER A 175 -4.74 -8.98 -15.69
N ARG A 176 -5.12 -9.21 -14.42
CA ARG A 176 -4.94 -10.51 -13.76
C ARG A 176 -5.81 -11.60 -14.36
N GLU A 177 -7.05 -11.24 -14.72
CA GLU A 177 -7.96 -12.16 -15.40
C GLU A 177 -7.75 -12.09 -16.91
N ALA A 178 -7.74 -13.25 -17.57
CA ALA A 178 -7.50 -13.35 -19.01
C ALA A 178 -8.62 -12.68 -19.82
N THR A 179 -9.85 -12.68 -19.30
CA THR A 179 -11.03 -12.14 -19.98
C THR A 179 -11.73 -11.10 -19.15
N ARG A 180 -12.38 -10.13 -19.84
CA ARG A 180 -13.17 -9.07 -19.20
C ARG A 180 -14.51 -8.93 -19.89
N ARG A 181 -15.53 -8.57 -19.11
CA ARG A 181 -16.85 -8.24 -19.62
C ARG A 181 -16.94 -6.75 -19.97
N ILE A 182 -17.45 -6.46 -21.15
CA ILE A 182 -17.81 -5.13 -21.61
C ILE A 182 -19.31 -4.96 -21.42
N ASP A 183 -19.72 -3.97 -20.65
CA ASP A 183 -21.11 -3.59 -20.45
C ASP A 183 -21.36 -2.28 -21.19
N LEU A 184 -22.28 -2.30 -22.16
CA LEU A 184 -22.71 -1.14 -22.94
C LEU A 184 -24.20 -0.95 -22.79
N THR A 185 -24.66 0.29 -22.87
CA THR A 185 -26.08 0.64 -22.83
C THR A 185 -26.40 1.52 -24.03
N PHE A 186 -27.43 1.14 -24.77
CA PHE A 186 -27.89 1.85 -25.94
C PHE A 186 -29.35 2.31 -25.74
N PRO A 187 -29.61 3.63 -25.67
CA PRO A 187 -30.96 4.16 -25.56
C PRO A 187 -31.65 4.11 -26.93
N ILE A 188 -32.89 3.64 -26.99
CA ILE A 188 -33.75 3.66 -28.15
C ILE A 188 -35.05 4.41 -27.86
N SER A 189 -35.69 4.97 -28.89
CA SER A 189 -37.00 5.62 -28.78
C SER A 189 -38.07 4.63 -28.35
N TYR A 190 -39.06 5.08 -27.56
CA TYR A 190 -40.28 4.30 -27.25
C TYR A 190 -41.08 3.89 -28.48
N GLU A 191 -40.89 4.58 -29.62
CA GLU A 191 -41.52 4.23 -30.89
C GLU A 191 -40.91 2.99 -31.57
N ASN A 192 -39.69 2.59 -31.17
CA ASN A 192 -39.01 1.45 -31.76
C ASN A 192 -39.40 0.14 -31.05
N ASP A 193 -39.42 -0.93 -31.83
CA ASP A 193 -39.53 -2.27 -31.27
C ASP A 193 -38.21 -2.66 -30.56
N PRO A 194 -38.24 -2.89 -29.25
CA PRO A 194 -37.04 -3.27 -28.50
C PRO A 194 -36.44 -4.60 -28.99
N GLN A 195 -37.23 -5.54 -29.54
CA GLN A 195 -36.70 -6.80 -29.99
C GLN A 195 -35.81 -6.64 -31.20
N ILE A 196 -36.18 -5.75 -32.14
CA ILE A 196 -35.35 -5.43 -33.32
C ILE A 196 -34.03 -4.80 -32.89
N ALA A 197 -34.04 -3.94 -31.85
CA ALA A 197 -32.83 -3.34 -31.31
C ALA A 197 -31.92 -4.37 -30.61
N ILE A 198 -32.50 -5.31 -29.87
CA ILE A 198 -31.77 -6.42 -29.23
C ILE A 198 -31.10 -7.29 -30.32
N ASP A 199 -31.83 -7.67 -31.35
CA ASP A 199 -31.32 -8.52 -32.44
C ASP A 199 -30.21 -7.80 -33.23
N ALA A 200 -30.35 -6.51 -33.50
CA ALA A 200 -29.32 -5.68 -34.10
C ALA A 200 -28.04 -5.56 -33.25
N ALA A 201 -28.19 -5.36 -31.96
CA ALA A 201 -27.06 -5.31 -31.03
C ALA A 201 -26.34 -6.66 -30.94
N LEU A 202 -27.09 -7.78 -30.85
CA LEU A 202 -26.51 -9.12 -30.83
C LEU A 202 -25.83 -9.46 -32.17
N LYS A 203 -26.39 -9.04 -33.30
CA LYS A 203 -25.79 -9.21 -34.62
C LYS A 203 -24.44 -8.52 -34.71
N ALA A 204 -24.35 -7.25 -34.26
CA ALA A 204 -23.10 -6.50 -34.23
C ALA A 204 -22.06 -7.17 -33.32
N ALA A 205 -22.48 -7.66 -32.16
CA ALA A 205 -21.61 -8.34 -31.21
C ALA A 205 -21.07 -9.66 -31.75
N ASN A 206 -21.95 -10.49 -32.34
CA ASN A 206 -21.58 -11.80 -32.88
C ASN A 206 -20.71 -11.71 -34.15
N ALA A 207 -20.81 -10.61 -34.90
CA ALA A 207 -19.98 -10.36 -36.08
C ALA A 207 -18.55 -9.91 -35.72
N HIS A 208 -18.30 -9.47 -34.48
CA HIS A 208 -16.99 -8.95 -34.05
C HIS A 208 -16.02 -10.11 -33.73
N PRO A 209 -14.84 -10.18 -34.39
CA PRO A 209 -13.94 -11.34 -34.30
C PRO A 209 -13.31 -11.53 -32.91
N LEU A 210 -13.19 -10.48 -32.13
CA LEU A 210 -12.57 -10.49 -30.81
C LEU A 210 -13.59 -10.62 -29.65
N VAL A 211 -14.87 -10.69 -29.95
CA VAL A 211 -15.91 -11.03 -28.97
C VAL A 211 -15.96 -12.54 -28.80
N LEU A 212 -15.87 -12.98 -27.53
CA LEU A 212 -15.93 -14.39 -27.18
C LEU A 212 -17.35 -14.94 -27.41
N LYS A 213 -17.42 -16.19 -27.84
CA LYS A 213 -18.69 -16.92 -28.05
C LYS A 213 -19.14 -17.64 -26.77
N ASP A 214 -18.25 -17.85 -25.83
CA ASP A 214 -18.51 -18.40 -24.51
C ASP A 214 -17.79 -17.55 -23.45
N PRO A 215 -18.51 -16.88 -22.53
CA PRO A 215 -19.98 -16.76 -22.47
C PRO A 215 -20.57 -16.00 -23.68
N GLU A 216 -21.75 -16.43 -24.15
CA GLU A 216 -22.44 -15.80 -25.26
C GLU A 216 -22.76 -14.33 -25.03
N PRO A 217 -22.72 -13.47 -26.08
CA PRO A 217 -23.24 -12.10 -26.02
C PRO A 217 -24.67 -12.06 -25.52
N PHE A 218 -24.95 -11.13 -24.64
CA PHE A 218 -26.25 -10.96 -23.99
C PHE A 218 -26.79 -9.57 -24.28
N ALA A 219 -28.04 -9.46 -24.74
CA ALA A 219 -28.71 -8.18 -24.87
C ALA A 219 -30.16 -8.27 -24.37
N ARG A 220 -30.59 -7.28 -23.55
CA ARG A 220 -31.95 -7.19 -22.99
C ARG A 220 -32.26 -5.73 -22.65
N ILE A 221 -33.56 -5.45 -22.46
CA ILE A 221 -33.99 -4.19 -21.87
C ILE A 221 -33.44 -4.14 -20.44
N SER A 222 -32.76 -3.06 -20.10
CA SER A 222 -32.21 -2.83 -18.77
C SER A 222 -33.03 -1.84 -17.93
N GLN A 223 -33.63 -0.85 -18.59
CA GLN A 223 -34.34 0.22 -17.90
C GLN A 223 -35.26 0.97 -18.88
N TYR A 224 -36.34 1.52 -18.36
CA TYR A 224 -37.19 2.52 -19.02
C TYR A 224 -36.86 3.88 -18.40
N ASP A 225 -36.27 4.77 -19.18
CA ASP A 225 -35.95 6.14 -18.79
C ASP A 225 -37.01 7.13 -19.26
N ALA A 226 -36.90 8.39 -18.82
CA ALA A 226 -37.90 9.45 -19.16
C ALA A 226 -38.10 9.64 -20.66
N SER A 227 -37.08 9.40 -21.50
CA SER A 227 -37.12 9.62 -22.95
C SER A 227 -36.64 8.45 -23.79
N SER A 228 -36.26 7.33 -23.16
CA SER A 228 -35.69 6.17 -23.87
C SER A 228 -35.97 4.84 -23.19
N VAL A 229 -35.93 3.78 -24.00
CA VAL A 229 -35.81 2.39 -23.52
C VAL A 229 -34.34 1.99 -23.65
N ASN A 230 -33.71 1.59 -22.57
CA ASN A 230 -32.29 1.25 -22.59
C ASN A 230 -32.07 -0.25 -22.85
N ILE A 231 -31.30 -0.55 -23.88
CA ILE A 231 -30.84 -1.90 -24.20
C ILE A 231 -29.45 -2.10 -23.64
N ALA A 232 -29.29 -3.01 -22.70
CA ALA A 232 -27.97 -3.43 -22.22
C ALA A 232 -27.41 -4.49 -23.16
N LEU A 233 -26.18 -4.29 -23.61
CA LEU A 233 -25.37 -5.27 -24.32
C LEU A 233 -24.18 -5.66 -23.46
N ARG A 234 -24.01 -6.96 -23.18
CA ARG A 234 -22.88 -7.50 -22.42
C ARG A 234 -22.15 -8.51 -23.27
N VAL A 235 -20.86 -8.31 -23.43
CA VAL A 235 -19.98 -9.20 -24.18
C VAL A 235 -18.71 -9.49 -23.42
N TRP A 236 -18.06 -10.60 -23.69
CA TRP A 236 -16.76 -10.94 -23.14
C TRP A 236 -15.69 -10.86 -24.22
N THR A 237 -14.50 -10.43 -23.81
CA THR A 237 -13.31 -10.35 -24.67
C THR A 237 -12.07 -10.62 -23.84
N GLU A 238 -10.94 -10.91 -24.48
CA GLU A 238 -9.64 -10.93 -23.80
C GLU A 238 -9.33 -9.55 -23.20
N SER A 239 -8.71 -9.53 -22.01
CA SER A 239 -8.45 -8.30 -21.25
C SER A 239 -7.68 -7.25 -22.05
N ASN A 240 -6.74 -7.67 -22.92
CA ASN A 240 -5.95 -6.78 -23.76
C ASN A 240 -6.78 -6.11 -24.88
N ASN A 241 -7.90 -6.71 -25.25
CA ASN A 241 -8.78 -6.24 -26.32
C ASN A 241 -9.96 -5.42 -25.82
N PHE A 242 -10.02 -5.15 -24.49
CA PHE A 242 -11.18 -4.49 -23.88
C PHE A 242 -11.51 -3.13 -24.51
N HIS A 243 -10.54 -2.25 -24.65
CA HIS A 243 -10.79 -0.91 -25.22
C HIS A 243 -11.09 -0.93 -26.72
N PRO A 244 -10.30 -1.61 -27.59
CA PRO A 244 -10.63 -1.72 -28.99
C PRO A 244 -12.04 -2.28 -29.21
N VAL A 245 -12.35 -3.43 -28.64
CA VAL A 245 -13.67 -4.06 -28.81
C VAL A 245 -14.81 -3.17 -28.31
N ARG A 246 -14.59 -2.47 -27.19
CA ARG A 246 -15.59 -1.54 -26.65
C ARG A 246 -15.91 -0.41 -27.61
N TYR A 247 -14.90 0.19 -28.25
CA TYR A 247 -15.11 1.27 -29.21
C TYR A 247 -15.73 0.75 -30.52
N ASP A 248 -15.25 -0.35 -31.04
CA ASP A 248 -15.79 -0.99 -32.24
C ASP A 248 -17.27 -1.35 -32.09
N LEU A 249 -17.66 -1.87 -30.92
CA LEU A 249 -19.05 -2.19 -30.61
C LEU A 249 -19.96 -0.96 -30.56
N LEU A 250 -19.47 0.17 -29.98
CA LEU A 250 -20.24 1.41 -29.98
C LEU A 250 -20.54 1.89 -31.41
N GLU A 251 -19.56 1.79 -32.30
CA GLU A 251 -19.74 2.15 -33.71
C GLU A 251 -20.59 1.14 -34.49
N ASN A 252 -20.33 -0.14 -34.31
CA ASN A 252 -21.00 -1.20 -35.08
C ASN A 252 -22.47 -1.34 -34.68
N VAL A 253 -22.80 -1.26 -33.38
CA VAL A 253 -24.21 -1.25 -32.95
C VAL A 253 -24.95 -0.04 -33.52
N LYS A 254 -24.30 1.15 -33.55
CA LYS A 254 -24.91 2.33 -34.16
C LYS A 254 -25.20 2.11 -35.66
N LYS A 255 -24.28 1.51 -36.41
CA LYS A 255 -24.48 1.18 -37.81
C LYS A 255 -25.65 0.20 -38.00
N GLU A 256 -25.74 -0.86 -37.19
CA GLU A 256 -26.84 -1.82 -37.25
C GLU A 256 -28.19 -1.17 -36.87
N PHE A 257 -28.20 -0.23 -35.93
CA PHE A 257 -29.39 0.53 -35.58
C PHE A 257 -29.87 1.39 -36.74
N ASP A 258 -28.95 2.07 -37.46
CA ASP A 258 -29.30 2.87 -38.62
C ASP A 258 -29.88 2.00 -39.77
N LEU A 259 -29.30 0.82 -40.02
CA LEU A 259 -29.77 -0.12 -41.00
C LEU A 259 -31.19 -0.67 -40.72
N ASN A 260 -31.56 -0.75 -39.43
CA ASN A 260 -32.87 -1.22 -38.99
C ASN A 260 -33.83 -0.09 -38.64
N ASN A 261 -33.52 1.18 -38.98
CA ASN A 261 -34.29 2.36 -38.69
C ASN A 261 -34.59 2.57 -37.20
N ILE A 262 -33.70 2.11 -36.32
CA ILE A 262 -33.80 2.31 -34.88
C ILE A 262 -33.30 3.71 -34.53
N LYS A 263 -34.16 4.51 -33.93
CA LYS A 263 -33.82 5.88 -33.51
C LYS A 263 -33.27 5.91 -32.10
N ILE A 264 -32.15 6.59 -31.92
CA ILE A 264 -31.64 7.00 -30.60
C ILE A 264 -32.34 8.34 -30.32
N PRO A 265 -33.15 8.45 -29.25
CA PRO A 265 -33.95 9.64 -29.01
C PRO A 265 -33.10 10.78 -28.44
N PHE A 266 -33.50 12.00 -28.77
CA PHE A 266 -33.15 13.17 -27.98
C PHE A 266 -34.01 13.22 -26.73
N ASN A 267 -33.67 14.07 -25.76
CA ASN A 267 -34.53 14.31 -24.63
C ASN A 267 -35.89 14.83 -25.10
N GLN A 268 -36.96 14.17 -24.66
CA GLN A 268 -38.33 14.55 -24.97
C GLN A 268 -38.90 15.40 -23.84
N LEU A 269 -39.67 16.44 -24.19
CA LEU A 269 -40.33 17.30 -23.23
C LEU A 269 -41.78 17.52 -23.67
N ASP A 270 -42.74 17.11 -22.85
CA ASP A 270 -44.14 17.43 -23.04
C ASP A 270 -44.43 18.81 -22.45
N VAL A 271 -44.80 19.76 -23.30
CA VAL A 271 -45.11 21.15 -22.89
C VAL A 271 -46.62 21.40 -23.00
N HIS A 272 -47.28 21.57 -21.88
CA HIS A 272 -48.66 22.00 -21.80
C HIS A 272 -48.72 23.54 -21.70
N ILE A 273 -49.15 24.18 -22.81
CA ILE A 273 -49.30 25.65 -22.84
C ILE A 273 -50.78 25.95 -22.52
N SER A 274 -51.07 26.52 -21.35
CA SER A 274 -52.36 27.12 -21.05
C SER A 274 -52.35 28.62 -21.43
N LYS A 275 -53.30 29.05 -22.24
CA LYS A 275 -53.59 30.50 -22.38
C LYS A 275 -54.37 30.95 -21.17
N ASP A 276 -53.83 31.85 -20.36
CA ASP A 276 -54.65 32.66 -19.48
C ASP A 276 -55.48 33.58 -20.36
N ASP A 277 -56.76 33.30 -20.46
CA ASP A 277 -57.71 34.26 -20.98
C ASP A 277 -57.80 35.41 -19.96
N ASP A 278 -57.13 36.51 -20.25
CA ASP A 278 -57.25 37.76 -19.49
C ASP A 278 -58.75 38.15 -19.39
N LYS A 279 -59.27 38.12 -18.13
CA LYS A 279 -60.58 38.72 -17.77
C LYS A 279 -60.37 40.19 -17.50
#